data_76db5f7f52bccc57f0acdb9e2f566481
#
_entry.id   76db5f7f52bccc57f0acdb9e2f566481
#
_cell.length_a   1.000
_cell.length_b   1.000
_cell.length_c   1.000
_cell.angle_alpha   90.00
_cell.angle_beta   90.00
_cell.angle_gamma   90.00
#
_symmetry.space_group_name_H-M   'P 1'
#
loop_
_entity.id
_entity.type
_entity.pdbx_description
1 polymer ?
#
loop_
_entity_poly.entity_id
_entity_poly.type
_entity_poly.pdbx_seq_one_letter_code
_entity_poly.pdbx_strand_id
1 'polypeptide(L)'
;MLLRLTRMVVIRALRDEDVPAVSALCLAAYATAGHFDANDAYAASVRDVAGRRGHGDLLIAEEDGVIVGAVMLCSSDSEYAEVSRADEMEFRFLAVDPQRWGQGIGESLVMACEEQAHACGIPAMTICVIDINAAAHRFYERLGYSRLPERDWQPRPGVNLLGFQKALD
;
A
#
# COMPACT_ATOMS: atom_id res chain seq x y z
N MET A 1 -6.90 -22.49 -30.29
CA MET A 1 -6.58 -22.62 -28.85
C MET A 1 -5.61 -21.49 -28.53
N LEU A 2 -6.12 -20.35 -28.05
CA LEU A 2 -5.26 -19.23 -27.64
C LEU A 2 -4.59 -19.62 -26.30
N LEU A 3 -3.29 -19.85 -26.32
CA LEU A 3 -2.47 -19.87 -25.11
C LEU A 3 -2.63 -18.51 -24.44
N ARG A 4 -3.35 -18.45 -23.30
CA ARG A 4 -3.23 -17.32 -22.38
C ARG A 4 -1.80 -17.36 -21.84
N LEU A 5 -0.93 -16.54 -22.39
CA LEU A 5 0.33 -16.22 -21.75
C LEU A 5 -0.01 -15.70 -20.34
N THR A 6 0.32 -16.47 -19.33
CA THR A 6 0.20 -16.05 -17.94
C THR A 6 1.16 -14.89 -17.77
N ARG A 7 0.64 -13.68 -17.71
CA ARG A 7 1.46 -12.49 -17.44
C ARG A 7 2.05 -12.64 -16.05
N MET A 8 3.37 -12.62 -15.97
CA MET A 8 4.07 -12.73 -14.70
C MET A 8 4.25 -11.33 -14.10
N VAL A 9 3.67 -11.13 -12.93
CA VAL A 9 3.93 -9.96 -12.11
C VAL A 9 5.18 -10.23 -11.28
N VAL A 10 6.17 -9.35 -11.37
CA VAL A 10 7.40 -9.40 -10.57
C VAL A 10 7.35 -8.29 -9.52
N ILE A 11 7.55 -8.66 -8.25
CA ILE A 11 7.71 -7.69 -7.17
C ILE A 11 9.20 -7.43 -6.96
N ARG A 12 9.58 -6.17 -6.98
CA ARG A 12 10.97 -5.75 -6.75
C ARG A 12 11.07 -4.41 -6.03
N ALA A 13 12.25 -4.10 -5.52
CA ALA A 13 12.52 -2.79 -4.96
C ALA A 13 12.42 -1.68 -6.04
N LEU A 14 11.97 -0.52 -5.61
CA LEU A 14 11.92 0.70 -6.43
C LEU A 14 13.34 1.15 -6.79
N ARG A 15 13.55 1.55 -8.04
CA ARG A 15 14.77 2.20 -8.53
C ARG A 15 14.54 3.68 -8.75
N ASP A 16 15.61 4.45 -8.90
CA ASP A 16 15.52 5.91 -9.11
C ASP A 16 14.72 6.27 -10.36
N GLU A 17 14.92 5.51 -11.43
CA GLU A 17 14.21 5.68 -12.69
C GLU A 17 12.71 5.41 -12.62
N ASP A 18 12.26 4.65 -11.63
CA ASP A 18 10.83 4.29 -11.46
C ASP A 18 10.01 5.44 -10.84
N VAL A 19 10.65 6.37 -10.14
CA VAL A 19 9.99 7.41 -9.33
C VAL A 19 8.91 8.18 -10.11
N PRO A 20 9.14 8.66 -11.33
CA PRO A 20 8.11 9.38 -12.08
C PRO A 20 6.88 8.52 -12.38
N ALA A 21 7.09 7.27 -12.79
CA ALA A 21 6.01 6.34 -13.13
C ALA A 21 5.20 5.95 -11.88
N VAL A 22 5.87 5.68 -10.76
CA VAL A 22 5.20 5.35 -9.49
C VAL A 22 4.44 6.55 -8.93
N SER A 23 4.98 7.77 -9.05
CA SER A 23 4.27 9.00 -8.65
C SER A 23 2.96 9.19 -9.42
N ALA A 24 2.99 8.99 -10.73
CA ALA A 24 1.80 9.06 -11.58
C ALA A 24 0.79 7.94 -11.25
N LEU A 25 1.27 6.71 -11.02
CA LEU A 25 0.46 5.56 -10.63
C LEU A 25 -0.27 5.80 -9.31
N CYS A 26 0.45 6.23 -8.28
CA CYS A 26 -0.13 6.52 -6.97
C CYS A 26 -1.23 7.58 -7.07
N LEU A 27 -0.96 8.67 -7.79
CA LEU A 27 -1.93 9.74 -7.98
C LEU A 27 -3.20 9.24 -8.68
N ALA A 28 -3.06 8.49 -9.77
CA ALA A 28 -4.18 7.94 -10.54
C ALA A 28 -5.01 6.94 -9.71
N ALA A 29 -4.36 6.03 -8.98
CA ALA A 29 -5.03 5.03 -8.17
C ALA A 29 -5.85 5.65 -7.03
N TYR A 30 -5.27 6.60 -6.31
CA TYR A 30 -5.93 7.28 -5.19
C TYR A 30 -7.06 8.19 -5.66
N ALA A 31 -6.88 8.92 -6.75
CA ALA A 31 -7.94 9.74 -7.33
C ALA A 31 -9.12 8.88 -7.81
N THR A 32 -8.85 7.77 -8.49
CA THR A 32 -9.89 6.83 -8.95
C THR A 32 -10.64 6.18 -7.78
N ALA A 33 -9.95 5.91 -6.67
CA ALA A 33 -10.57 5.40 -5.44
C ALA A 33 -11.38 6.47 -4.67
N GLY A 34 -11.36 7.73 -5.09
CA GLY A 34 -12.12 8.81 -4.48
C GLY A 34 -11.52 9.38 -3.19
N HIS A 35 -10.22 9.18 -2.96
CA HIS A 35 -9.55 9.66 -1.75
C HIS A 35 -9.32 11.17 -1.72
N PHE A 36 -9.27 11.83 -2.88
CA PHE A 36 -9.09 13.27 -3.04
C PHE A 36 -9.47 13.72 -4.46
N ASP A 37 -9.64 15.03 -4.66
CA ASP A 37 -9.54 15.63 -5.98
C ASP A 37 -8.10 16.12 -6.27
N ALA A 38 -7.80 16.44 -7.52
CA ALA A 38 -6.45 16.74 -7.98
C ALA A 38 -5.79 17.97 -7.32
N ASN A 39 -6.54 18.78 -6.60
CA ASN A 39 -6.09 20.01 -5.92
C ASN A 39 -5.92 19.81 -4.40
N ASP A 40 -6.17 18.63 -3.87
CA ASP A 40 -6.02 18.34 -2.44
C ASP A 40 -4.53 18.34 -2.04
N ALA A 41 -4.22 18.92 -0.89
CA ALA A 41 -2.86 18.87 -0.31
C ALA A 41 -2.38 17.43 -0.08
N TYR A 42 -3.29 16.50 0.18
CA TYR A 42 -2.98 15.08 0.29
C TYR A 42 -2.49 14.47 -1.04
N ALA A 43 -2.97 14.96 -2.17
CA ALA A 43 -2.47 14.56 -3.49
C ALA A 43 -0.96 14.82 -3.65
N ALA A 44 -0.46 15.91 -3.10
CA ALA A 44 0.97 16.22 -3.10
C ALA A 44 1.76 15.17 -2.30
N SER A 45 1.27 14.77 -1.13
CA SER A 45 1.87 13.71 -0.30
C SER A 45 1.84 12.34 -0.99
N VAL A 46 0.74 11.98 -1.62
CA VAL A 46 0.61 10.71 -2.36
C VAL A 46 1.57 10.66 -3.54
N ARG A 47 1.77 11.76 -4.23
CA ARG A 47 2.67 11.88 -5.38
C ARG A 47 4.15 11.91 -4.99
N ASP A 48 4.50 12.30 -3.77
CA ASP A 48 5.89 12.45 -3.33
C ASP A 48 6.57 11.11 -3.01
N VAL A 49 6.78 10.31 -4.04
CA VAL A 49 7.51 9.03 -3.93
C VAL A 49 8.98 9.26 -3.60
N ALA A 50 9.58 10.31 -4.16
CA ALA A 50 10.98 10.64 -3.91
C ALA A 50 11.24 10.95 -2.43
N GLY A 51 10.35 11.69 -1.77
CA GLY A 51 10.46 12.02 -0.35
C GLY A 51 10.35 10.82 0.59
N ARG A 52 9.71 9.72 0.15
CA ARG A 52 9.59 8.50 0.96
C ARG A 52 10.85 7.63 0.96
N ARG A 53 11.78 7.89 0.05
CA ARG A 53 13.03 7.12 -0.06
C ARG A 53 13.88 7.29 1.19
N GLY A 54 14.36 6.16 1.72
CA GLY A 54 15.14 6.15 2.97
C GLY A 54 14.31 6.10 4.25
N HIS A 55 12.96 6.15 4.15
CA HIS A 55 12.04 6.07 5.29
C HIS A 55 11.30 4.74 5.39
N GLY A 56 11.58 3.82 4.48
CA GLY A 56 11.02 2.47 4.41
C GLY A 56 11.37 1.82 3.08
N ASP A 57 10.91 0.58 2.91
CA ASP A 57 11.11 -0.17 1.68
C ASP A 57 10.00 0.13 0.68
N LEU A 58 10.38 0.65 -0.48
CA LEU A 58 9.46 0.91 -1.58
C LEU A 58 9.51 -0.27 -2.56
N LEU A 59 8.40 -0.98 -2.66
CA LEU A 59 8.24 -2.12 -3.57
C LEU A 59 7.34 -1.74 -4.75
N ILE A 60 7.66 -2.27 -5.91
CA ILE A 60 6.83 -2.13 -7.11
C ILE A 60 6.43 -3.49 -7.66
N ALA A 61 5.27 -3.53 -8.30
CA ALA A 61 4.82 -4.63 -9.13
C ALA A 61 5.04 -4.26 -10.61
N GLU A 62 5.81 -5.08 -11.32
CA GLU A 62 6.11 -4.91 -12.73
C GLU A 62 5.54 -6.06 -13.55
N GLU A 63 4.86 -5.76 -14.64
CA GLU A 63 4.34 -6.73 -15.60
C GLU A 63 4.82 -6.35 -17.00
N ASP A 64 5.58 -7.24 -17.66
CA ASP A 64 6.13 -7.01 -19.00
C ASP A 64 6.91 -5.68 -19.13
N GLY A 65 7.67 -5.28 -18.10
CA GLY A 65 8.44 -4.03 -18.07
C GLY A 65 7.62 -2.78 -17.75
N VAL A 66 6.32 -2.94 -17.43
CA VAL A 66 5.43 -1.83 -17.05
C VAL A 66 5.13 -1.90 -15.56
N ILE A 67 5.28 -0.79 -14.85
CA ILE A 67 4.93 -0.68 -13.43
C ILE A 67 3.40 -0.60 -13.30
N VAL A 68 2.83 -1.57 -12.60
CA VAL A 68 1.37 -1.73 -12.44
C VAL A 68 0.91 -1.63 -10.99
N GLY A 69 1.84 -1.52 -10.05
CA GLY A 69 1.53 -1.36 -8.63
C GLY A 69 2.73 -0.90 -7.82
N ALA A 70 2.47 -0.36 -6.64
CA ALA A 70 3.49 0.08 -5.69
C ALA A 70 2.95 0.03 -4.26
N VAL A 71 3.87 -0.09 -3.30
CA VAL A 71 3.58 -0.04 -1.86
C VAL A 71 4.83 0.41 -1.11
N MET A 72 4.65 1.03 0.05
CA MET A 72 5.72 1.33 1.00
C MET A 72 5.54 0.47 2.25
N LEU A 73 6.58 -0.25 2.63
CA LEU A 73 6.67 -0.94 3.92
C LEU A 73 7.56 -0.12 4.87
N CYS A 74 7.10 0.18 6.05
CA CYS A 74 7.87 0.93 7.03
C CYS A 74 7.79 0.31 8.44
N SER A 75 8.86 0.51 9.21
CA SER A 75 8.91 0.19 10.62
C SER A 75 8.14 1.22 11.45
N SER A 76 7.81 0.87 12.68
CA SER A 76 7.01 1.72 13.58
C SER A 76 7.69 3.03 13.98
N ASP A 77 9.00 3.15 13.81
CA ASP A 77 9.79 4.37 14.07
C ASP A 77 9.93 5.28 12.83
N SER A 78 9.41 4.85 11.68
CA SER A 78 9.36 5.68 10.47
C SER A 78 8.43 6.87 10.67
N GLU A 79 8.79 8.02 10.14
CA GLU A 79 7.90 9.21 10.10
C GLU A 79 6.62 8.99 9.28
N TYR A 80 6.58 7.93 8.45
CA TYR A 80 5.41 7.55 7.67
C TYR A 80 4.50 6.55 8.37
N ALA A 81 4.94 5.98 9.51
CA ALA A 81 4.08 5.10 10.30
C ALA A 81 2.99 5.93 11.00
N GLU A 82 1.76 5.46 10.93
CA GLU A 82 0.60 6.15 11.53
C GLU A 82 0.01 5.38 12.70
N VAL A 83 -0.01 4.06 12.63
CA VAL A 83 -0.73 3.22 13.59
C VAL A 83 0.10 2.07 14.16
N SER A 84 1.22 1.72 13.58
CA SER A 84 2.10 0.66 14.08
C SER A 84 2.80 1.07 15.40
N ARG A 85 3.02 0.08 16.26
CA ARG A 85 3.76 0.20 17.52
C ARG A 85 5.02 -0.64 17.46
N ALA A 86 5.82 -0.60 18.52
CA ALA A 86 6.96 -1.49 18.65
C ALA A 86 6.54 -2.94 18.35
N ASP A 87 7.42 -3.68 17.68
CA ASP A 87 7.18 -5.05 17.21
C ASP A 87 6.11 -5.19 16.11
N GLU A 88 5.75 -4.10 15.44
CA GLU A 88 4.86 -4.10 14.28
C GLU A 88 5.53 -3.39 13.10
N MET A 89 5.16 -3.77 11.89
CA MET A 89 5.41 -3.01 10.69
C MET A 89 4.09 -2.53 10.09
N GLU A 90 4.18 -1.51 9.25
CA GLU A 90 3.04 -0.89 8.58
C GLU A 90 3.35 -0.76 7.10
N PHE A 91 2.41 -1.13 6.24
CA PHE A 91 2.53 -0.72 4.85
C PHE A 91 1.54 0.40 4.52
N ARG A 92 2.00 1.28 3.63
CA ARG A 92 1.29 2.48 3.24
C ARG A 92 1.37 2.72 1.74
N PHE A 93 0.53 3.59 1.25
CA PHE A 93 0.52 4.01 -0.16
C PHE A 93 0.42 2.83 -1.13
N LEU A 94 -0.35 1.79 -0.76
CA LEU A 94 -0.67 0.71 -1.69
C LEU A 94 -1.48 1.29 -2.86
N ALA A 95 -0.92 1.18 -4.05
CA ALA A 95 -1.51 1.66 -5.27
C ALA A 95 -1.40 0.59 -6.37
N VAL A 96 -2.46 0.38 -7.11
CA VAL A 96 -2.51 -0.50 -8.28
C VAL A 96 -3.15 0.28 -9.41
N ASP A 97 -2.61 0.13 -10.63
CA ASP A 97 -3.19 0.70 -11.84
C ASP A 97 -4.69 0.39 -11.88
N PRO A 98 -5.57 1.41 -11.93
CA PRO A 98 -7.01 1.19 -11.94
C PRO A 98 -7.50 0.25 -13.03
N GLN A 99 -6.80 0.19 -14.17
CA GLN A 99 -7.12 -0.74 -15.27
C GLN A 99 -6.75 -2.20 -14.97
N ARG A 100 -6.03 -2.43 -13.87
CA ARG A 100 -5.55 -3.74 -13.43
C ARG A 100 -6.16 -4.22 -12.12
N TRP A 101 -7.16 -3.51 -11.60
CA TRP A 101 -7.86 -3.93 -10.39
C TRP A 101 -8.53 -5.29 -10.56
N GLY A 102 -8.56 -6.07 -9.47
CA GLY A 102 -9.12 -7.41 -9.47
C GLY A 102 -8.24 -8.51 -10.10
N GLN A 103 -6.99 -8.20 -10.43
CA GLN A 103 -6.04 -9.14 -11.04
C GLN A 103 -4.98 -9.71 -10.06
N GLY A 104 -5.15 -9.48 -8.74
CA GLY A 104 -4.27 -10.02 -7.70
C GLY A 104 -2.99 -9.21 -7.45
N ILE A 105 -2.76 -8.09 -8.15
CA ILE A 105 -1.53 -7.30 -8.01
C ILE A 105 -1.40 -6.71 -6.60
N GLY A 106 -2.48 -6.15 -6.04
CA GLY A 106 -2.50 -5.63 -4.69
C GLY A 106 -2.21 -6.70 -3.64
N GLU A 107 -2.78 -7.88 -3.80
CA GLU A 107 -2.51 -9.03 -2.94
C GLU A 107 -1.02 -9.44 -2.99
N SER A 108 -0.42 -9.52 -4.17
CA SER A 108 1.00 -9.84 -4.33
C SER A 108 1.91 -8.83 -3.64
N LEU A 109 1.58 -7.53 -3.70
CA LEU A 109 2.32 -6.48 -2.99
C LEU A 109 2.19 -6.60 -1.47
N VAL A 110 0.98 -6.87 -0.97
CA VAL A 110 0.75 -7.07 0.48
C VAL A 110 1.51 -8.29 0.98
N MET A 111 1.44 -9.41 0.26
CA MET A 111 2.18 -10.63 0.60
C MET A 111 3.69 -10.38 0.64
N ALA A 112 4.25 -9.63 -0.30
CA ALA A 112 5.67 -9.28 -0.29
C ALA A 112 6.05 -8.44 0.95
N CYS A 113 5.20 -7.52 1.38
CA CYS A 113 5.39 -6.78 2.63
C CYS A 113 5.36 -7.71 3.85
N GLU A 114 4.40 -8.64 3.90
CA GLU A 114 4.27 -9.61 4.99
C GLU A 114 5.48 -10.55 5.06
N GLU A 115 5.96 -11.04 3.93
CA GLU A 115 7.16 -11.88 3.84
C GLU A 115 8.41 -11.15 4.33
N GLN A 116 8.59 -9.88 3.97
CA GLN A 116 9.70 -9.07 4.46
C GLN A 116 9.62 -8.84 5.97
N ALA A 117 8.44 -8.48 6.48
CA ALA A 117 8.23 -8.27 7.91
C ALA A 117 8.49 -9.56 8.70
N HIS A 118 7.98 -10.70 8.22
CA HIS A 118 8.20 -12.01 8.82
C HIS A 118 9.70 -12.37 8.81
N ALA A 119 10.42 -12.14 7.72
CA ALA A 119 11.87 -12.38 7.63
C ALA A 119 12.69 -11.53 8.62
N CYS A 120 12.16 -10.36 9.00
CA CYS A 120 12.72 -9.51 10.06
C CYS A 120 12.32 -9.93 11.48
N GLY A 121 11.54 -10.98 11.63
CA GLY A 121 11.03 -11.44 12.94
C GLY A 121 9.91 -10.59 13.51
N ILE A 122 9.22 -9.82 12.67
CA ILE A 122 8.11 -8.97 13.09
C ILE A 122 6.83 -9.82 13.19
N PRO A 123 6.16 -9.86 14.36
CA PRO A 123 5.02 -10.74 14.58
C PRO A 123 3.70 -10.22 14.05
N ALA A 124 3.59 -8.94 13.67
CA ALA A 124 2.32 -8.37 13.22
C ALA A 124 2.49 -7.23 12.21
N MET A 125 1.56 -7.17 11.26
CA MET A 125 1.39 -6.08 10.31
C MET A 125 0.17 -5.25 10.71
N THR A 126 0.32 -3.93 10.73
CA THR A 126 -0.78 -2.99 10.95
C THR A 126 -0.96 -2.08 9.75
N ILE A 127 -2.17 -1.64 9.54
CA ILE A 127 -2.53 -0.67 8.50
C ILE A 127 -3.67 0.22 8.98
N CYS A 128 -3.84 1.37 8.34
CA CYS A 128 -5.07 2.13 8.46
C CYS A 128 -5.68 2.42 7.09
N VAL A 129 -7.00 2.45 7.05
CA VAL A 129 -7.79 2.60 5.83
C VAL A 129 -8.88 3.65 6.08
N ILE A 130 -9.08 4.55 5.13
CA ILE A 130 -10.16 5.54 5.25
C ILE A 130 -11.52 4.85 5.35
N ASP A 131 -12.40 5.34 6.21
CA ASP A 131 -13.69 4.73 6.55
C ASP A 131 -14.65 4.59 5.36
N ILE A 132 -14.58 5.50 4.40
CA ILE A 132 -15.44 5.49 3.21
C ILE A 132 -15.02 4.46 2.14
N ASN A 133 -13.84 3.85 2.23
CA ASN A 133 -13.35 2.87 1.26
C ASN A 133 -13.74 1.43 1.60
N ALA A 134 -15.03 1.12 1.47
CA ALA A 134 -15.56 -0.22 1.76
C ALA A 134 -14.91 -1.34 0.90
N ALA A 135 -14.44 -1.02 -0.31
CA ALA A 135 -13.76 -1.99 -1.17
C ALA A 135 -12.39 -2.40 -0.58
N ALA A 136 -11.64 -1.43 -0.05
CA ALA A 136 -10.38 -1.70 0.63
C ALA A 136 -10.59 -2.50 1.93
N HIS A 137 -11.63 -2.18 2.72
CA HIS A 137 -11.97 -2.95 3.92
C HIS A 137 -12.18 -4.43 3.58
N ARG A 138 -13.03 -4.74 2.59
CA ARG A 138 -13.25 -6.12 2.15
C ARG A 138 -12.00 -6.80 1.60
N PHE A 139 -11.15 -6.04 0.92
CA PHE A 139 -9.88 -6.54 0.39
C PHE A 139 -8.97 -7.00 1.54
N TYR A 140 -8.76 -6.17 2.55
CA TYR A 140 -7.89 -6.51 3.68
C TYR A 140 -8.49 -7.61 4.57
N GLU A 141 -9.80 -7.62 4.78
CA GLU A 141 -10.47 -8.70 5.50
C GLU A 141 -10.26 -10.07 4.82
N ARG A 142 -10.33 -10.13 3.48
CA ARG A 142 -10.01 -11.36 2.73
C ARG A 142 -8.57 -11.80 2.88
N LEU A 143 -7.64 -10.86 3.10
CA LEU A 143 -6.22 -11.17 3.34
C LEU A 143 -5.93 -11.54 4.80
N GLY A 144 -6.94 -11.58 5.66
CA GLY A 144 -6.82 -11.98 7.06
C GLY A 144 -6.57 -10.85 8.05
N TYR A 145 -6.71 -9.59 7.61
CA TYR A 145 -6.67 -8.44 8.50
C TYR A 145 -7.98 -8.31 9.27
N SER A 146 -7.87 -8.05 10.56
CA SER A 146 -9.01 -7.79 11.46
C SER A 146 -9.00 -6.35 11.95
N ARG A 147 -10.20 -5.82 12.21
CA ARG A 147 -10.35 -4.47 12.76
C ARG A 147 -9.60 -4.32 14.08
N LEU A 148 -8.96 -3.18 14.26
CA LEU A 148 -8.23 -2.77 15.44
C LEU A 148 -8.73 -1.38 15.87
N PRO A 149 -9.94 -1.28 16.46
CA PRO A 149 -10.61 0.00 16.70
C PRO A 149 -9.85 0.96 17.60
N GLU A 150 -9.01 0.45 18.50
CA GLU A 150 -8.17 1.26 19.38
C GLU A 150 -7.03 1.98 18.64
N ARG A 151 -6.86 1.73 17.36
CA ARG A 151 -5.93 2.41 16.46
C ARG A 151 -6.64 3.32 15.45
N ASP A 152 -7.96 3.47 15.56
CA ASP A 152 -8.70 4.43 14.75
C ASP A 152 -8.25 5.86 15.13
N TRP A 153 -8.11 6.71 14.12
CA TRP A 153 -7.73 8.08 14.35
C TRP A 153 -8.23 9.02 13.25
N GLN A 154 -8.18 10.31 13.53
CA GLN A 154 -8.66 11.34 12.63
C GLN A 154 -7.51 12.32 12.34
N PRO A 155 -6.80 12.18 11.20
CA PRO A 155 -5.68 13.05 10.84
C PRO A 155 -6.10 14.51 10.61
N ARG A 156 -7.33 14.72 10.17
CA ARG A 156 -7.96 16.02 9.95
C ARG A 156 -9.48 15.90 10.05
N PRO A 157 -10.22 17.00 10.33
CA PRO A 157 -11.67 16.98 10.42
C PRO A 157 -12.30 16.33 9.18
N GLY A 158 -13.20 15.36 9.39
CA GLY A 158 -13.94 14.67 8.34
C GLY A 158 -13.19 13.51 7.65
N VAL A 159 -11.95 13.22 8.04
CA VAL A 159 -11.19 12.07 7.54
C VAL A 159 -10.94 11.10 8.68
N ASN A 160 -11.64 9.96 8.67
CA ASN A 160 -11.48 8.92 9.67
C ASN A 160 -10.67 7.76 9.07
N LEU A 161 -9.61 7.36 9.74
CA LEU A 161 -8.78 6.22 9.39
C LEU A 161 -9.05 5.09 10.39
N LEU A 162 -9.42 3.94 9.86
CA LEU A 162 -9.74 2.75 10.63
C LEU A 162 -8.53 1.82 10.68
N GLY A 163 -8.15 1.40 11.88
CA GLY A 163 -7.04 0.48 12.12
C GLY A 163 -7.41 -0.97 11.79
N PHE A 164 -6.44 -1.68 11.22
CA PHE A 164 -6.50 -3.13 10.99
C PHE A 164 -5.17 -3.77 11.34
N GLN A 165 -5.19 -5.03 11.73
CA GLN A 165 -4.00 -5.79 12.08
C GLN A 165 -4.12 -7.23 11.57
N LYS A 166 -2.95 -7.81 11.23
CA LYS A 166 -2.78 -9.23 10.94
C LYS A 166 -1.56 -9.76 11.67
N ALA A 167 -1.71 -10.87 12.40
CA ALA A 167 -0.56 -11.62 12.92
C ALA A 167 0.18 -12.31 11.76
N LEU A 168 1.49 -12.30 11.84
CA LEU A 168 2.37 -12.98 10.87
C LEU A 168 2.92 -14.24 11.55
N ASP A 169 2.50 -15.41 11.05
CA ASP A 169 2.90 -16.72 11.55
C ASP A 169 4.20 -17.22 10.87
#